data_d1ed886ba14d8cc2d565b3b0ddd6e767
#
_entry.id   d1ed886ba14d8cc2d565b3b0ddd6e767
#
_cell.length_a   1.000
_cell.length_b   1.000
_cell.length_c   1.000
_cell.angle_alpha   90.00
_cell.angle_beta   90.00
_cell.angle_gamma   90.00
#
_symmetry.space_group_name_H-M   'P 1'
#
loop_
_entity.id
_entity.type
_entity.pdbx_description
1 polymer ?
#
loop_
_entity_poly.entity_id
_entity_poly.type
_entity_poly.pdbx_seq_one_letter_code
_entity_poly.pdbx_strand_id
1 'polypeptide(L)'
;MEENTKKKYVIDASFVLSHLMPDESSEEATRFFLKYKTKKIEFITTTLLLYELVNSFSSNIKRNRISPSEANRLLDLYQDYRIVEYSVNLKEVLKLSLKYNISCYDSSYIWLSKEKKAKFLTFDSQLKSITL
;
A
#
# COMPACT_ATOMS: atom_id res chain seq x y z
N MET A 1 21.64 -23.32 -9.32
CA MET A 1 21.47 -21.97 -8.93
C MET A 1 20.15 -21.73 -8.22
N GLU A 2 20.22 -21.15 -7.09
CA GLU A 2 19.02 -20.89 -6.29
C GLU A 2 18.22 -19.74 -6.85
N GLU A 3 16.97 -19.98 -7.07
CA GLU A 3 16.04 -18.93 -7.43
C GLU A 3 15.56 -18.23 -6.19
N ASN A 4 15.47 -16.93 -6.24
CA ASN A 4 14.84 -16.20 -5.14
C ASN A 4 13.34 -16.34 -5.30
N THR A 5 12.75 -17.18 -4.44
CA THR A 5 11.33 -17.48 -4.53
C THR A 5 10.52 -16.73 -3.47
N LYS A 6 11.03 -15.61 -2.95
CA LYS A 6 10.26 -14.80 -2.01
C LYS A 6 8.94 -14.39 -2.60
N LYS A 7 7.88 -14.50 -1.80
CA LYS A 7 6.58 -14.02 -2.21
C LYS A 7 6.58 -12.50 -2.27
N LYS A 8 5.95 -11.98 -3.32
CA LYS A 8 5.76 -10.55 -3.49
C LYS A 8 4.32 -10.19 -3.16
N TYR A 9 4.16 -9.10 -2.47
CA TYR A 9 2.85 -8.57 -2.12
C TYR A 9 2.76 -7.12 -2.53
N VAL A 10 1.65 -6.76 -3.17
CA VAL A 10 1.34 -5.36 -3.43
C VAL A 10 0.62 -4.82 -2.20
N ILE A 11 1.08 -3.68 -1.71
CA ILE A 11 0.43 -3.02 -0.58
C ILE A 11 -0.14 -1.68 -1.01
N ASP A 12 -1.27 -1.29 -0.41
CA ASP A 12 -1.89 0.01 -0.65
C ASP A 12 -1.78 0.89 0.59
N ALA A 13 -2.31 2.11 0.50
CA ALA A 13 -2.23 3.05 1.62
C ALA A 13 -2.96 2.54 2.86
N SER A 14 -4.08 1.82 2.70
CA SER A 14 -4.83 1.31 3.85
C SER A 14 -3.99 0.32 4.64
N PHE A 15 -3.23 -0.53 3.95
CA PHE A 15 -2.37 -1.51 4.59
C PHE A 15 -1.23 -0.83 5.35
N VAL A 16 -0.61 0.17 4.72
CA VAL A 16 0.47 0.93 5.36
C VAL A 16 -0.04 1.66 6.60
N LEU A 17 -1.20 2.32 6.49
CA LEU A 17 -1.78 3.06 7.60
C LEU A 17 -2.13 2.14 8.77
N SER A 18 -2.57 0.93 8.49
CA SER A 18 -2.88 -0.05 9.53
C SER A 18 -1.64 -0.53 10.28
N HIS A 19 -0.47 -0.19 9.79
CA HIS A 19 0.79 -0.45 10.49
C HIS A 19 1.32 0.81 11.19
N LEU A 20 1.21 1.96 10.51
CA LEU A 20 1.82 3.19 11.01
C LEU A 20 0.96 3.94 12.03
N MET A 21 -0.35 3.99 11.84
CA MET A 21 -1.22 4.81 12.68
C MET A 21 -1.49 4.12 14.01
N PRO A 22 -1.24 4.81 15.15
CA PRO A 22 -1.39 4.17 16.46
C PRO A 22 -2.80 3.67 16.76
N ASP A 23 -3.82 4.40 16.29
CA ASP A 23 -5.22 4.05 16.57
C ASP A 23 -5.83 3.12 15.54
N GLU A 24 -5.08 2.78 14.48
CA GLU A 24 -5.54 1.88 13.43
C GLU A 24 -4.67 0.64 13.32
N SER A 25 -3.80 0.40 14.30
CA SER A 25 -2.82 -0.67 14.19
C SER A 25 -3.48 -2.04 14.07
N SER A 26 -2.90 -2.88 13.22
CA SER A 26 -3.34 -4.23 12.95
C SER A 26 -2.19 -5.19 13.21
N GLU A 27 -2.46 -6.25 13.98
CA GLU A 27 -1.44 -7.28 14.21
C GLU A 27 -1.05 -7.96 12.91
N GLU A 28 -2.01 -8.14 12.01
CA GLU A 28 -1.75 -8.76 10.72
C GLU A 28 -0.77 -7.91 9.91
N ALA A 29 -1.03 -6.61 9.80
CA ALA A 29 -0.15 -5.71 9.05
C ALA A 29 1.24 -5.70 9.69
N THR A 30 1.31 -5.65 11.00
CA THR A 30 2.59 -5.62 11.71
C THR A 30 3.40 -6.90 11.46
N ARG A 31 2.72 -8.05 11.42
CA ARG A 31 3.41 -9.32 11.12
C ARG A 31 3.99 -9.32 9.71
N PHE A 32 3.23 -8.81 8.72
CA PHE A 32 3.73 -8.71 7.36
C PHE A 32 4.92 -7.77 7.27
N PHE A 33 4.85 -6.61 7.94
CA PHE A 33 5.97 -5.67 7.94
C PHE A 33 7.21 -6.26 8.60
N LEU A 34 7.04 -7.07 9.65
CA LEU A 34 8.16 -7.75 10.26
C LEU A 34 8.79 -8.75 9.30
N LYS A 35 7.98 -9.50 8.56
CA LYS A 35 8.49 -10.43 7.55
C LYS A 35 9.25 -9.69 6.45
N TYR A 36 8.75 -8.52 6.07
CA TYR A 36 9.45 -7.69 5.09
C TYR A 36 10.80 -7.22 5.62
N LYS A 37 10.83 -6.70 6.85
CA LYS A 37 12.07 -6.23 7.47
C LYS A 37 13.10 -7.34 7.64
N THR A 38 12.67 -8.55 7.89
CA THR A 38 13.56 -9.70 8.04
C THR A 38 13.82 -10.41 6.71
N LYS A 39 13.42 -9.80 5.61
CA LYS A 39 13.70 -10.24 4.24
C LYS A 39 13.09 -11.60 3.89
N LYS A 40 11.98 -11.94 4.53
CA LYS A 40 11.26 -13.19 4.23
C LYS A 40 10.28 -13.02 3.09
N ILE A 41 9.79 -11.80 2.88
CA ILE A 41 8.86 -11.47 1.79
C ILE A 41 9.30 -10.15 1.16
N GLU A 42 8.69 -9.82 0.02
CA GLU A 42 8.91 -8.55 -0.65
C GLU A 42 7.60 -7.77 -0.70
N PHE A 43 7.69 -6.47 -0.50
CA PHE A 43 6.59 -5.55 -0.76
C PHE A 43 6.89 -4.76 -2.01
N ILE A 44 5.87 -4.55 -2.82
CA ILE A 44 5.92 -3.62 -3.95
C ILE A 44 4.66 -2.76 -3.90
N THR A 45 4.74 -1.59 -4.51
CA THR A 45 3.60 -0.69 -4.57
C THR A 45 3.70 0.20 -5.79
N THR A 46 2.71 1.06 -5.99
CA THR A 46 2.75 2.02 -7.10
C THR A 46 3.27 3.36 -6.63
N THR A 47 3.72 4.18 -7.58
CA THR A 47 4.16 5.55 -7.28
C THR A 47 3.04 6.42 -6.71
N LEU A 48 1.79 5.97 -6.76
CA LEU A 48 0.66 6.74 -6.24
C LEU A 48 0.48 6.59 -4.73
N LEU A 49 1.09 5.56 -4.13
CA LEU A 49 0.88 5.28 -2.70
C LEU A 49 1.29 6.46 -1.83
N LEU A 50 2.42 7.09 -2.12
CA LEU A 50 2.90 8.21 -1.30
C LEU A 50 1.91 9.38 -1.30
N TYR A 51 1.28 9.65 -2.44
CA TYR A 51 0.27 10.72 -2.50
C TYR A 51 -0.95 10.38 -1.65
N GLU A 52 -1.41 9.14 -1.72
CA GLU A 52 -2.53 8.71 -0.87
C GLU A 52 -2.17 8.77 0.61
N LEU A 53 -0.96 8.35 0.95
CA LEU A 53 -0.50 8.34 2.34
C LEU A 53 -0.45 9.75 2.89
N VAL A 54 0.16 10.68 2.14
CA VAL A 54 0.26 12.08 2.55
C VAL A 54 -1.13 12.72 2.64
N ASN A 55 -2.03 12.38 1.72
CA ASN A 55 -3.39 12.89 1.76
C ASN A 55 -4.12 12.40 3.03
N SER A 56 -3.91 11.16 3.41
CA SER A 56 -4.48 10.61 4.64
C SER A 56 -3.93 11.34 5.87
N PHE A 57 -2.62 11.58 5.90
CA PHE A 57 -2.03 12.34 7.01
C PHE A 57 -2.63 13.75 7.09
N SER A 58 -2.79 14.41 5.95
CA SER A 58 -3.41 15.73 5.91
C SER A 58 -4.81 15.71 6.51
N SER A 59 -5.64 14.74 6.13
CA SER A 59 -6.98 14.59 6.69
C SER A 59 -6.95 14.34 8.19
N ASN A 60 -6.04 13.51 8.66
CA ASN A 60 -5.94 13.19 10.08
C ASN A 60 -5.46 14.38 10.89
N ILE A 61 -4.58 15.20 10.34
CA ILE A 61 -4.16 16.45 10.99
C ILE A 61 -5.35 17.40 11.11
N LYS A 62 -6.12 17.56 10.04
CA LYS A 62 -7.28 18.46 10.03
C LYS A 62 -8.36 18.01 11.01
N ARG A 63 -8.41 16.72 11.30
CA ARG A 63 -9.36 16.15 12.29
C ARG A 63 -8.75 16.05 13.68
N ASN A 64 -7.58 16.62 13.89
CA ASN A 64 -6.89 16.62 15.17
C ASN A 64 -6.58 15.22 15.72
N ARG A 65 -6.34 14.25 14.83
CA ARG A 65 -5.99 12.91 15.25
C ARG A 65 -4.48 12.74 15.41
N ILE A 66 -3.70 13.45 14.61
CA ILE A 66 -2.25 13.47 14.72
C ILE A 66 -1.76 14.89 14.51
N SER A 67 -0.56 15.18 15.00
CA SER A 67 0.07 16.49 14.80
C SER A 67 0.87 16.48 13.50
N PRO A 68 1.17 17.66 12.94
CA PRO A 68 2.06 17.74 11.78
C PRO A 68 3.43 17.09 12.03
N SER A 69 3.96 17.24 13.24
CA SER A 69 5.23 16.63 13.62
C SER A 69 5.16 15.10 13.58
N GLU A 70 4.07 14.55 14.10
CA GLU A 70 3.87 13.11 14.08
C GLU A 70 3.71 12.58 12.65
N ALA A 71 2.96 13.30 11.81
CA ALA A 71 2.80 12.91 10.41
C ALA A 71 4.14 12.86 9.70
N ASN A 72 5.00 13.87 9.92
CA ASN A 72 6.32 13.88 9.31
C ASN A 72 7.16 12.70 9.78
N ARG A 73 7.07 12.36 11.07
CA ARG A 73 7.79 11.20 11.61
C ARG A 73 7.32 9.89 10.97
N LEU A 74 6.01 9.74 10.81
CA LEU A 74 5.43 8.54 10.21
C LEU A 74 5.81 8.43 8.74
N LEU A 75 5.86 9.56 8.03
CA LEU A 75 6.29 9.56 6.63
C LEU A 75 7.74 9.13 6.51
N ASP A 76 8.61 9.63 7.39
CA ASP A 76 10.01 9.22 7.41
C ASP A 76 10.15 7.71 7.67
N LEU A 77 9.37 7.19 8.62
CA LEU A 77 9.38 5.76 8.91
C LEU A 77 9.00 4.94 7.69
N TYR A 78 7.96 5.37 6.98
CA TYR A 78 7.55 4.66 5.77
C TYR A 78 8.66 4.68 4.72
N GLN A 79 9.24 5.84 4.48
CA GLN A 79 10.29 5.97 3.46
C GLN A 79 11.54 5.16 3.79
N ASP A 80 11.82 4.98 5.07
CA ASP A 80 12.95 4.16 5.51
C ASP A 80 12.80 2.69 5.17
N TYR A 81 11.58 2.21 4.95
CA TYR A 81 11.35 0.84 4.49
C TYR A 81 11.87 0.60 3.09
N ARG A 82 12.01 1.64 2.28
CA ARG A 82 12.52 1.58 0.91
C ARG A 82 11.76 0.56 0.05
N ILE A 83 10.44 0.58 0.16
CA ILE A 83 9.59 -0.32 -0.61
C ILE A 83 9.68 0.06 -2.08
N VAL A 84 9.83 -0.96 -2.94
CA VAL A 84 9.97 -0.76 -4.38
C VAL A 84 8.66 -0.22 -4.96
N GLU A 85 8.77 0.85 -5.75
CA GLU A 85 7.63 1.50 -6.39
C GLU A 85 7.70 1.33 -7.90
N TYR A 86 6.53 1.14 -8.51
CA TYR A 86 6.41 1.02 -9.96
C TYR A 86 5.51 2.11 -10.50
N SER A 87 5.90 2.69 -11.63
CA SER A 87 5.04 3.61 -12.38
C SER A 87 3.86 2.84 -12.94
N VAL A 88 2.71 3.49 -13.00
CA VAL A 88 1.49 2.81 -13.45
C VAL A 88 1.31 2.97 -14.96
N ASN A 89 0.63 1.98 -15.55
CA ASN A 89 0.15 2.08 -16.92
C ASN A 89 -1.20 2.80 -16.88
N LEU A 90 -1.20 4.06 -17.24
CA LEU A 90 -2.37 4.92 -17.08
C LEU A 90 -3.61 4.41 -17.82
N LYS A 91 -3.43 3.89 -19.03
CA LYS A 91 -4.56 3.40 -19.81
C LYS A 91 -5.18 2.15 -19.19
N GLU A 92 -4.34 1.24 -18.69
CA GLU A 92 -4.84 0.03 -18.04
C GLU A 92 -5.49 0.36 -16.69
N VAL A 93 -4.93 1.31 -15.96
CA VAL A 93 -5.50 1.77 -14.69
C VAL A 93 -6.87 2.39 -14.92
N LEU A 94 -7.01 3.23 -15.95
CA LEU A 94 -8.31 3.82 -16.30
C LEU A 94 -9.32 2.74 -16.64
N LYS A 95 -8.92 1.75 -17.44
CA LYS A 95 -9.79 0.66 -17.83
C LYS A 95 -10.30 -0.14 -16.63
N LEU A 96 -9.41 -0.46 -15.68
CA LEU A 96 -9.79 -1.18 -14.47
C LEU A 96 -10.69 -0.36 -13.57
N SER A 97 -10.43 0.95 -13.47
CA SER A 97 -11.27 1.85 -12.72
C SER A 97 -12.72 1.81 -13.20
N LEU A 98 -12.91 1.86 -14.50
CA LEU A 98 -14.24 1.79 -15.08
C LEU A 98 -14.89 0.40 -14.93
N LYS A 99 -14.09 -0.64 -15.09
CA LYS A 99 -14.59 -2.01 -14.98
C LYS A 99 -15.12 -2.32 -13.58
N TYR A 100 -14.40 -1.90 -12.55
CA TYR A 100 -14.76 -2.21 -11.17
C TYR A 100 -15.46 -1.06 -10.44
N ASN A 101 -15.63 0.06 -11.11
CA ASN A 101 -16.23 1.27 -10.52
C ASN A 101 -15.51 1.69 -9.25
N ILE A 102 -14.19 1.81 -9.34
CA ILE A 102 -13.33 2.24 -8.24
C ILE A 102 -12.44 3.39 -8.72
N SER A 103 -11.76 4.04 -7.80
CA SER A 103 -10.86 5.13 -8.17
C SER A 103 -9.67 4.62 -8.98
N CYS A 104 -9.03 5.52 -9.72
CA CYS A 104 -7.80 5.18 -10.42
C CYS A 104 -6.66 4.88 -9.45
N TYR A 105 -6.68 5.49 -8.26
CA TYR A 105 -5.72 5.13 -7.22
C TYR A 105 -5.86 3.67 -6.83
N ASP A 106 -7.07 3.25 -6.50
CA ASP A 106 -7.33 1.86 -6.12
C ASP A 106 -7.03 0.89 -7.26
N SER A 107 -7.43 1.24 -8.48
CA SER A 107 -7.17 0.36 -9.62
C SER A 107 -5.69 0.24 -9.94
N SER A 108 -4.86 1.21 -9.54
CA SER A 108 -3.42 1.13 -9.76
C SER A 108 -2.81 -0.07 -9.04
N TYR A 109 -3.27 -0.35 -7.84
CA TYR A 109 -2.77 -1.49 -7.06
C TYR A 109 -3.23 -2.81 -7.67
N ILE A 110 -4.48 -2.86 -8.13
CA ILE A 110 -5.00 -4.05 -8.81
C ILE A 110 -4.22 -4.32 -10.08
N TRP A 111 -3.97 -3.27 -10.86
CA TRP A 111 -3.15 -3.39 -12.05
C TRP A 111 -1.77 -3.95 -11.74
N LEU A 112 -1.10 -3.40 -10.73
CA LEU A 112 0.24 -3.85 -10.35
C LEU A 112 0.23 -5.30 -9.90
N SER A 113 -0.77 -5.69 -9.12
CA SER A 113 -0.93 -7.04 -8.64
C SER A 113 -1.02 -8.04 -9.80
N LYS A 114 -1.81 -7.70 -10.81
CA LYS A 114 -1.93 -8.54 -12.01
C LYS A 114 -0.66 -8.56 -12.82
N GLU A 115 -0.06 -7.39 -13.01
CA GLU A 115 1.15 -7.24 -13.81
C GLU A 115 2.32 -8.04 -13.23
N LYS A 116 2.47 -8.02 -11.92
CA LYS A 116 3.59 -8.68 -11.24
C LYS A 116 3.22 -10.05 -10.67
N LYS A 117 1.98 -10.50 -10.88
CA LYS A 117 1.48 -11.77 -10.34
C LYS A 117 1.75 -11.86 -8.85
N ALA A 118 1.45 -10.78 -8.14
CA ALA A 118 1.67 -10.66 -6.71
C ALA A 118 0.32 -10.57 -6.00
N LYS A 119 0.25 -11.09 -4.78
CA LYS A 119 -0.96 -10.95 -3.97
C LYS A 119 -1.12 -9.52 -3.51
N PHE A 120 -2.37 -9.09 -3.40
CA PHE A 120 -2.70 -7.73 -2.97
C PHE A 120 -3.13 -7.74 -1.51
N LEU A 121 -2.44 -6.96 -0.69
CA LEU A 121 -2.75 -6.77 0.72
C LEU A 121 -3.43 -5.41 0.89
N THR A 122 -4.68 -5.44 1.33
CA THR A 122 -5.46 -4.24 1.56
C THR A 122 -6.45 -4.48 2.70
N PHE A 123 -6.83 -3.40 3.38
CA PHE A 123 -7.90 -3.45 4.37
C PHE A 123 -9.19 -2.82 3.85
N ASP A 124 -9.19 -2.37 2.60
CA ASP A 124 -10.41 -1.85 1.96
C ASP A 124 -11.29 -3.04 1.57
N SER A 125 -12.50 -3.09 2.13
CA SER A 125 -13.40 -4.22 1.93
C SER A 125 -13.85 -4.37 0.47
N GLN A 126 -14.03 -3.26 -0.24
CA GLN A 126 -14.41 -3.30 -1.65
C GLN A 126 -13.28 -3.91 -2.48
N LEU A 127 -12.05 -3.51 -2.21
CA LEU A 127 -10.91 -4.03 -2.96
C LEU A 127 -10.66 -5.50 -2.65
N LYS A 128 -10.88 -5.91 -1.40
CA LYS A 128 -10.76 -7.33 -1.04
C LYS A 128 -11.72 -8.21 -1.83
N SER A 129 -12.87 -7.68 -2.18
CA SER A 129 -13.90 -8.45 -2.91
C SER A 129 -13.54 -8.66 -4.38
N ILE A 130 -12.59 -7.92 -4.91
CA ILE A 130 -12.15 -8.06 -6.30
C ILE A 130 -11.17 -9.22 -6.36
N THR A 131 -11.59 -10.29 -7.03
CA THR A 131 -10.76 -11.47 -7.19
C THR A 131 -9.72 -11.24 -8.29
N LEU A 132 -8.48 -11.51 -7.95
CA LEU A 132 -7.36 -11.35 -8.88
C LEU A 132 -6.85 -12.68 -9.39
#